data_135b2d5338d7810ec34520268c21f074
#
_entry.id   135b2d5338d7810ec34520268c21f074
#
_cell.length_a   1.000
_cell.length_b   1.000
_cell.length_c   1.000
_cell.angle_alpha   90.00
_cell.angle_beta   90.00
_cell.angle_gamma   90.00
#
_symmetry.space_group_name_H-M   'P 1'
#
loop_
_entity.id
_entity.type
_entity.pdbx_description
1 polymer ?
#
loop_
_entity_poly.entity_id
_entity_poly.type
_entity_poly.pdbx_seq_one_letter_code
_entity_poly.pdbx_strand_id
1 'polypeptide(L)'
;MTELPDNILHLPQYQVLGCKSTDDEMHFQVDVPDPIACEECGVQGEFVRFGKRDVPYRDLPIHGKRVTLWVVRRRYTCRACKTTFRPQLPEMVDGFRMTLRLHEYVEKESFNHPYTFVAAQTGLDEKTVRDIFNARAEFLGRWHRFETPRILGIDELYLNKRYRCILTNIEERTLLDLLATRRQNVVTNYLMKLKDRQKVEIVSMDMWNPYRAAVKAVLPQARIVVDKFHVVRMANDALERVRKGLRKELKPSQSRTLKGDRKILLKRAHEVSDRERLIMETWTGAFPQLLAAYEHKERFYGIWDATTRLQAEAALDEWIATIPKGQKEVWSDLVRAVGNWREETMTYFETDMPVTNAYTESINRLAKDKNREGRGYSFEVMRARMLYTTKHKKKAPTAKVSPFYKKTIGYGLPDFAEELNYG
;
A
#
# COMPACT_ATOMS: atom_id res chain seq x y z
N MET A 1 7.34 8.89 40.84
CA MET A 1 7.31 10.05 39.93
C MET A 1 8.62 10.02 39.20
N THR A 2 8.65 9.78 37.91
CA THR A 2 9.83 10.04 37.08
C THR A 2 9.97 11.56 37.04
N GLU A 3 11.08 12.08 37.56
CA GLU A 3 11.44 13.49 37.45
C GLU A 3 11.38 13.87 35.96
N LEU A 4 10.78 15.04 35.67
CA LEU A 4 10.82 15.60 34.34
C LEU A 4 12.29 15.77 33.96
N PRO A 5 12.73 15.33 32.77
CA PRO A 5 14.10 15.57 32.37
C PRO A 5 14.38 17.07 32.37
N ASP A 6 15.44 17.49 33.02
CA ASP A 6 15.87 18.91 33.13
C ASP A 6 16.16 19.58 31.78
N ASN A 7 15.94 18.85 30.70
CA ASN A 7 16.31 19.22 29.35
C ASN A 7 15.11 19.17 28.40
N ILE A 8 14.63 20.32 27.94
CA ILE A 8 13.52 20.48 26.98
C ILE A 8 13.72 19.66 25.69
N LEU A 9 14.94 19.30 25.35
CA LEU A 9 15.27 18.49 24.18
C LEU A 9 15.08 16.99 24.44
N HIS A 10 14.84 16.55 25.67
CA HIS A 10 14.85 15.12 26.04
C HIS A 10 16.14 14.39 25.56
N LEU A 11 17.28 15.08 25.66
CA LEU A 11 18.62 14.56 25.43
C LEU A 11 19.45 14.78 26.72
N PRO A 12 19.31 13.93 27.74
CA PRO A 12 19.87 14.16 29.07
C PRO A 12 21.40 14.25 29.08
N GLN A 13 22.07 13.73 28.05
CA GLN A 13 23.52 13.79 27.90
C GLN A 13 24.03 15.16 27.42
N TYR A 14 23.11 16.07 27.01
CA TYR A 14 23.45 17.37 26.47
C TYR A 14 22.94 18.48 27.37
N GLN A 15 23.83 19.34 27.79
CA GLN A 15 23.49 20.58 28.51
C GLN A 15 23.08 21.67 27.50
N VAL A 16 21.88 22.20 27.64
CA VAL A 16 21.43 23.34 26.83
C VAL A 16 22.06 24.62 27.39
N LEU A 17 22.88 25.30 26.58
CA LEU A 17 23.53 26.54 26.94
C LEU A 17 22.76 27.79 26.50
N GLY A 18 21.92 27.66 25.48
CA GLY A 18 21.11 28.76 24.96
C GLY A 18 20.18 28.31 23.85
N CYS A 19 19.15 29.11 23.57
CA CYS A 19 18.20 28.92 22.50
C CYS A 19 17.95 30.23 21.76
N LYS A 20 17.91 30.15 20.42
CA LYS A 20 17.47 31.24 19.53
C LYS A 20 16.38 30.72 18.62
N SER A 21 15.28 31.43 18.49
CA SER A 21 14.15 31.03 17.63
C SER A 21 13.85 32.13 16.62
N THR A 22 13.60 31.72 15.38
CA THR A 22 13.01 32.52 14.31
C THR A 22 11.59 32.02 14.01
N ASP A 23 10.97 32.52 12.95
CA ASP A 23 9.63 32.03 12.56
C ASP A 23 9.66 30.58 12.11
N ASP A 24 10.73 30.12 11.45
CA ASP A 24 10.84 28.80 10.82
C ASP A 24 11.83 27.85 11.50
N GLU A 25 12.75 28.39 12.33
CA GLU A 25 13.85 27.59 12.89
C GLU A 25 14.07 27.85 14.37
N MET A 26 14.53 26.80 15.09
CA MET A 26 15.04 26.89 16.45
C MET A 26 16.48 26.38 16.47
N HIS A 27 17.36 27.18 17.08
CA HIS A 27 18.76 26.84 17.24
C HIS A 27 19.09 26.73 18.73
N PHE A 28 19.56 25.54 19.13
CA PHE A 28 20.03 25.30 20.49
C PHE A 28 21.56 25.17 20.49
N GLN A 29 22.21 25.92 21.34
CA GLN A 29 23.61 25.65 21.66
C GLN A 29 23.67 24.62 22.78
N VAL A 30 24.35 23.53 22.54
CA VAL A 30 24.42 22.42 23.50
C VAL A 30 25.85 21.95 23.71
N ASP A 31 26.15 21.54 24.93
CA ASP A 31 27.44 21.00 25.33
C ASP A 31 27.27 19.53 25.79
N VAL A 32 28.34 18.78 25.70
CA VAL A 32 28.44 17.40 26.16
C VAL A 32 29.59 17.25 27.13
N PRO A 33 29.46 16.46 28.20
CA PRO A 33 30.53 16.22 29.14
C PRO A 33 31.82 15.74 28.46
N ASP A 34 32.95 16.01 29.11
CA ASP A 34 34.23 15.46 28.66
C ASP A 34 34.18 13.89 28.78
N PRO A 35 34.88 13.18 27.92
CA PRO A 35 34.93 11.73 27.98
C PRO A 35 35.62 11.27 29.30
N ILE A 36 35.22 10.10 29.76
CA ILE A 36 35.83 9.50 30.96
C ILE A 36 37.16 8.83 30.62
N ALA A 37 37.27 8.23 29.44
CA ALA A 37 38.41 7.47 28.97
C ALA A 37 38.80 7.80 27.54
N CYS A 38 40.03 7.50 27.16
CA CYS A 38 40.46 7.59 25.76
C CYS A 38 39.79 6.45 24.96
N GLU A 39 39.13 6.79 23.85
CA GLU A 39 38.43 5.82 23.00
C GLU A 39 39.37 4.83 22.29
N GLU A 40 40.67 5.17 22.16
CA GLU A 40 41.66 4.33 21.46
C GLU A 40 42.34 3.32 22.40
N CYS A 41 42.74 3.76 23.60
CA CYS A 41 43.54 2.92 24.53
C CYS A 41 42.83 2.66 25.85
N GLY A 42 41.65 3.24 26.11
CA GLY A 42 40.88 3.01 27.32
C GLY A 42 41.41 3.68 28.60
N VAL A 43 42.56 4.37 28.55
CA VAL A 43 43.14 5.04 29.74
C VAL A 43 42.25 6.18 30.18
N GLN A 44 41.96 6.23 31.49
CA GLN A 44 41.09 7.24 32.09
C GLN A 44 41.91 8.48 32.53
N GLY A 45 41.34 9.64 32.29
CA GLY A 45 41.86 10.92 32.82
C GLY A 45 43.16 11.45 32.21
N GLU A 46 43.89 10.66 31.42
CA GLU A 46 45.19 11.06 30.84
C GLU A 46 45.04 11.69 29.43
N PHE A 47 44.16 12.65 29.27
CA PHE A 47 44.02 13.38 27.99
C PHE A 47 43.83 14.89 28.25
N VAL A 48 44.18 15.65 27.26
CA VAL A 48 44.04 17.14 27.26
C VAL A 48 43.19 17.59 26.11
N ARG A 49 42.46 18.69 26.32
CA ARG A 49 41.67 19.34 25.27
C ARG A 49 42.59 19.92 24.19
N PHE A 50 42.34 19.60 22.95
CA PHE A 50 43.16 20.03 21.78
C PHE A 50 42.33 20.80 20.75
N GLY A 51 41.42 21.62 21.19
CA GLY A 51 40.57 22.47 20.36
C GLY A 51 39.09 22.12 20.45
N LYS A 52 38.27 23.09 20.06
CA LYS A 52 36.81 22.96 20.02
C LYS A 52 36.24 23.68 18.79
N ARG A 53 35.07 23.26 18.35
CA ARG A 53 34.27 23.94 17.34
C ARG A 53 32.80 23.63 17.53
N ASP A 54 31.91 24.53 17.15
CA ASP A 54 30.49 24.28 17.09
C ASP A 54 30.16 23.57 15.78
N VAL A 55 29.46 22.45 15.89
CA VAL A 55 29.04 21.60 14.73
C VAL A 55 27.54 21.49 14.75
N PRO A 56 26.86 21.84 13.64
CA PRO A 56 25.40 21.72 13.56
C PRO A 56 24.99 20.29 13.36
N TYR A 57 23.97 19.86 14.14
CA TYR A 57 23.25 18.62 13.98
C TYR A 57 21.76 18.93 13.85
N ARG A 58 21.09 18.32 12.90
CA ARG A 58 19.63 18.44 12.77
C ARG A 58 18.91 17.55 13.77
N ASP A 59 17.76 18.02 14.26
CA ASP A 59 16.89 17.29 15.16
C ASP A 59 15.44 17.32 14.69
N LEU A 60 14.57 16.56 15.36
CA LEU A 60 13.12 16.58 15.08
C LEU A 60 12.56 18.01 15.22
N PRO A 61 11.64 18.43 14.35
CA PRO A 61 10.96 19.70 14.47
C PRO A 61 10.25 19.87 15.82
N ILE A 62 10.33 21.04 16.41
CA ILE A 62 9.62 21.43 17.64
C ILE A 62 8.65 22.54 17.30
N HIS A 63 7.38 22.41 17.67
CA HIS A 63 6.32 23.38 17.36
C HIS A 63 6.21 23.76 15.88
N GLY A 64 6.48 22.82 14.97
CA GLY A 64 6.48 23.06 13.53
C GLY A 64 7.72 23.75 12.99
N LYS A 65 8.68 24.12 13.84
CA LYS A 65 9.94 24.75 13.45
C LYS A 65 11.04 23.71 13.31
N ARG A 66 11.90 23.86 12.32
CA ARG A 66 13.10 23.02 12.13
C ARG A 66 14.10 23.27 13.24
N VAL A 67 14.73 22.22 13.75
CA VAL A 67 15.65 22.31 14.89
C VAL A 67 17.08 22.03 14.47
N THR A 68 17.99 22.88 14.92
CA THR A 68 19.44 22.70 14.80
C THR A 68 20.09 22.76 16.17
N LEU A 69 20.82 21.71 16.50
CA LEU A 69 21.65 21.62 17.70
C LEU A 69 23.08 21.99 17.32
N TRP A 70 23.59 23.09 17.87
CA TRP A 70 24.98 23.50 17.75
C TRP A 70 25.77 22.87 18.87
N VAL A 71 26.40 21.71 18.58
CA VAL A 71 27.13 20.92 19.56
C VAL A 71 28.56 21.41 19.66
N VAL A 72 29.00 21.76 20.87
CA VAL A 72 30.39 22.12 21.16
C VAL A 72 31.27 20.85 21.06
N ARG A 73 31.81 20.62 19.89
CA ARG A 73 32.59 19.42 19.55
C ARG A 73 34.04 19.63 19.92
N ARG A 74 34.54 18.92 20.94
CA ARG A 74 35.93 19.00 21.41
C ARG A 74 36.78 17.90 20.78
N ARG A 75 38.08 18.17 20.66
CA ARG A 75 39.11 17.19 20.33
C ARG A 75 40.03 17.02 21.53
N TYR A 76 40.50 15.84 21.74
CA TYR A 76 41.39 15.50 22.84
C TYR A 76 42.64 14.79 22.32
N THR A 77 43.76 15.01 22.99
CA THR A 77 45.01 14.25 22.78
C THR A 77 45.29 13.41 24.02
N CYS A 78 45.37 12.12 23.86
CA CYS A 78 45.72 11.20 24.93
C CYS A 78 47.21 11.30 25.24
N ARG A 79 47.60 11.43 26.52
CA ARG A 79 49.00 11.48 26.94
C ARG A 79 49.67 10.10 26.94
N ALA A 80 48.89 9.04 27.13
CA ALA A 80 49.39 7.66 27.16
C ALA A 80 49.69 7.17 25.74
N CYS A 81 48.70 7.10 24.84
CA CYS A 81 48.91 6.57 23.50
C CYS A 81 49.28 7.62 22.44
N LYS A 82 49.36 8.92 22.82
CA LYS A 82 49.66 10.06 21.94
C LYS A 82 48.66 10.27 20.80
N THR A 83 47.57 9.54 20.74
CA THR A 83 46.52 9.65 19.69
C THR A 83 45.62 10.82 19.96
N THR A 84 45.16 11.47 18.89
CA THR A 84 44.15 12.53 18.97
C THR A 84 42.80 11.94 18.58
N PHE A 85 41.79 12.07 19.43
CA PHE A 85 40.47 11.55 19.22
C PHE A 85 39.36 12.59 19.41
N ARG A 86 38.20 12.30 18.88
CA ARG A 86 36.95 13.03 19.10
C ARG A 86 35.92 12.04 19.63
N PRO A 87 35.41 12.23 20.85
CA PRO A 87 34.42 11.34 21.42
C PRO A 87 33.20 11.18 20.52
N GLN A 88 32.70 9.95 20.44
CA GLN A 88 31.40 9.73 19.83
C GLN A 88 30.32 10.48 20.61
N LEU A 89 29.39 11.08 19.90
CA LEU A 89 28.29 11.79 20.53
C LEU A 89 27.14 10.80 20.77
N PRO A 90 26.65 10.67 22.02
CA PRO A 90 25.48 9.83 22.29
C PRO A 90 24.28 10.37 21.52
N GLU A 91 23.40 9.46 21.05
CA GLU A 91 22.17 9.79 20.33
C GLU A 91 22.36 10.63 19.03
N MET A 92 23.57 10.65 18.46
CA MET A 92 23.89 11.34 17.21
C MET A 92 24.36 10.36 16.14
N VAL A 93 24.00 10.65 14.89
CA VAL A 93 24.47 9.94 13.69
C VAL A 93 25.44 10.88 12.96
N ASP A 94 26.73 10.75 13.27
CA ASP A 94 27.77 11.66 12.80
C ASP A 94 27.87 11.78 11.28
N GLY A 95 27.69 10.66 10.56
CA GLY A 95 27.74 10.62 9.10
C GLY A 95 26.69 11.50 8.43
N PHE A 96 25.53 11.66 9.06
CA PHE A 96 24.43 12.50 8.55
C PHE A 96 24.27 13.81 9.33
N ARG A 97 25.05 14.04 10.39
CA ARG A 97 24.96 15.20 11.29
C ARG A 97 23.53 15.47 11.76
N MET A 98 22.90 14.45 12.32
CA MET A 98 21.56 14.52 12.88
C MET A 98 21.45 13.65 14.14
N THR A 99 20.39 13.87 14.92
CA THR A 99 20.07 12.98 16.05
C THR A 99 19.58 11.62 15.55
N LEU A 100 19.80 10.58 16.35
CA LEU A 100 19.32 9.21 16.05
C LEU A 100 17.80 9.20 15.83
N ARG A 101 17.04 9.89 16.69
CA ARG A 101 15.56 9.97 16.55
C ARG A 101 15.10 10.65 15.27
N LEU A 102 15.84 11.65 14.76
CA LEU A 102 15.55 12.24 13.45
C LEU A 102 15.85 11.25 12.33
N HIS A 103 16.96 10.52 12.42
CA HIS A 103 17.31 9.49 11.45
C HIS A 103 16.21 8.44 11.35
N GLU A 104 15.75 7.90 12.49
CA GLU A 104 14.65 6.93 12.56
C GLU A 104 13.32 7.49 12.02
N TYR A 105 13.03 8.76 12.30
CA TYR A 105 11.88 9.45 11.73
C TYR A 105 11.96 9.52 10.21
N VAL A 106 13.12 9.91 9.66
CA VAL A 106 13.34 9.98 8.21
C VAL A 106 13.25 8.58 7.59
N GLU A 107 13.84 7.55 8.21
CA GLU A 107 13.67 6.17 7.77
C GLU A 107 12.20 5.80 7.58
N LYS A 108 11.38 6.08 8.58
CA LYS A 108 9.95 5.74 8.57
C LYS A 108 9.15 6.58 7.57
N GLU A 109 9.31 7.91 7.62
CA GLU A 109 8.46 8.82 6.84
C GLU A 109 8.85 8.86 5.36
N SER A 110 10.08 8.52 5.00
CA SER A 110 10.50 8.42 3.60
C SER A 110 9.79 7.28 2.83
N PHE A 111 9.24 6.27 3.48
CA PHE A 111 8.37 5.29 2.83
C PHE A 111 6.93 5.79 2.63
N ASN A 112 6.50 6.75 3.43
CA ASN A 112 5.12 7.24 3.45
C ASN A 112 4.93 8.50 2.59
N HIS A 113 5.96 9.32 2.46
CA HIS A 113 5.92 10.64 1.83
C HIS A 113 7.02 10.83 0.78
N PRO A 114 6.85 11.73 -0.21
CA PRO A 114 7.92 12.13 -1.11
C PRO A 114 9.16 12.65 -0.35
N TYR A 115 10.34 12.46 -0.91
CA TYR A 115 11.59 12.91 -0.28
C TYR A 115 11.61 14.41 -0.06
N THR A 116 11.11 15.18 -1.04
CA THR A 116 10.97 16.65 -0.95
C THR A 116 10.11 17.09 0.23
N PHE A 117 9.03 16.34 0.54
CA PHE A 117 8.19 16.62 1.68
C PHE A 117 8.94 16.40 3.00
N VAL A 118 9.60 15.25 3.15
CA VAL A 118 10.37 14.93 4.36
C VAL A 118 11.54 15.92 4.53
N ALA A 119 12.22 16.26 3.45
CA ALA A 119 13.29 17.25 3.44
C ALA A 119 12.81 18.64 3.92
N ALA A 120 11.69 19.12 3.40
CA ALA A 120 11.09 20.40 3.81
C ALA A 120 10.72 20.42 5.29
N GLN A 121 10.15 19.31 5.82
CA GLN A 121 9.76 19.21 7.23
C GLN A 121 10.96 19.19 8.19
N THR A 122 12.05 18.53 7.79
CA THR A 122 13.18 18.27 8.69
C THR A 122 14.35 19.23 8.50
N GLY A 123 14.36 20.03 7.42
CA GLY A 123 15.48 20.88 7.05
C GLY A 123 16.69 20.12 6.51
N LEU A 124 16.51 18.86 6.11
CA LEU A 124 17.51 18.06 5.41
C LEU A 124 17.45 18.33 3.91
N ASP A 125 18.51 18.00 3.19
CA ASP A 125 18.45 17.96 1.73
C ASP A 125 17.80 16.65 1.23
N GLU A 126 17.23 16.71 0.02
CA GLU A 126 16.54 15.57 -0.57
C GLU A 126 17.47 14.36 -0.80
N LYS A 127 18.74 14.60 -1.10
CA LYS A 127 19.72 13.55 -1.30
C LYS A 127 19.94 12.77 -0.01
N THR A 128 20.09 13.44 1.11
CA THR A 128 20.23 12.81 2.44
C THR A 128 19.00 11.95 2.77
N VAL A 129 17.78 12.45 2.55
CA VAL A 129 16.56 11.67 2.76
C VAL A 129 16.52 10.42 1.86
N ARG A 130 16.94 10.56 0.61
CA ARG A 130 17.00 9.44 -0.36
C ARG A 130 18.05 8.41 0.04
N ASP A 131 19.22 8.84 0.49
CA ASP A 131 20.31 7.95 0.91
C ASP A 131 19.87 7.13 2.14
N ILE A 132 19.22 7.75 3.12
CA ILE A 132 18.63 7.06 4.29
C ILE A 132 17.55 6.06 3.84
N PHE A 133 16.64 6.48 2.96
CA PHE A 133 15.62 5.58 2.40
C PHE A 133 16.24 4.37 1.72
N ASN A 134 17.25 4.58 0.85
CA ASN A 134 17.87 3.49 0.10
C ASN A 134 18.57 2.48 1.04
N ALA A 135 19.32 2.98 2.03
CA ALA A 135 19.97 2.13 3.03
C ALA A 135 18.94 1.30 3.82
N ARG A 136 17.84 1.94 4.25
CA ARG A 136 16.78 1.25 4.98
C ARG A 136 16.01 0.25 4.09
N ALA A 137 15.72 0.62 2.85
CA ALA A 137 15.05 -0.27 1.89
C ALA A 137 15.89 -1.51 1.57
N GLU A 138 17.21 -1.35 1.41
CA GLU A 138 18.14 -2.45 1.21
C GLU A 138 18.19 -3.37 2.44
N PHE A 139 18.31 -2.80 3.64
CA PHE A 139 18.28 -3.56 4.88
C PHE A 139 16.99 -4.38 5.03
N LEU A 140 15.83 -3.74 4.86
CA LEU A 140 14.54 -4.42 4.94
C LEU A 140 14.40 -5.49 3.86
N GLY A 141 14.91 -5.24 2.65
CA GLY A 141 14.88 -6.19 1.54
C GLY A 141 15.66 -7.48 1.81
N ARG A 142 16.78 -7.39 2.53
CA ARG A 142 17.57 -8.57 2.93
C ARG A 142 16.82 -9.48 3.93
N TRP A 143 15.98 -8.88 4.78
CA TRP A 143 15.25 -9.56 5.84
C TRP A 143 13.76 -9.73 5.53
N HIS A 144 13.32 -9.28 4.34
CA HIS A 144 11.94 -9.42 3.96
C HIS A 144 11.54 -10.88 3.91
N ARG A 145 10.54 -11.23 4.72
CA ARG A 145 9.93 -12.55 4.79
C ARG A 145 8.42 -12.35 4.84
N PHE A 146 7.71 -13.22 4.18
CA PHE A 146 6.26 -13.31 4.25
C PHE A 146 5.87 -14.79 4.32
N GLU A 147 4.74 -15.05 4.92
CA GLU A 147 4.18 -16.38 4.93
C GLU A 147 3.61 -16.71 3.55
N THR A 148 3.80 -17.96 3.13
CA THR A 148 3.20 -18.43 1.90
C THR A 148 1.68 -18.48 2.09
N PRO A 149 0.88 -17.78 1.27
CA PRO A 149 -0.55 -17.69 1.45
C PRO A 149 -1.24 -18.99 1.06
N ARG A 150 -2.36 -19.30 1.70
CA ARG A 150 -3.28 -20.33 1.26
C ARG A 150 -4.01 -19.88 -0.01
N ILE A 151 -4.43 -18.61 -0.05
CA ILE A 151 -5.10 -17.99 -1.21
C ILE A 151 -4.21 -16.88 -1.75
N LEU A 152 -3.58 -17.16 -2.89
CA LEU A 152 -2.68 -16.23 -3.58
C LEU A 152 -3.46 -15.41 -4.62
N GLY A 153 -3.34 -14.09 -4.56
CA GLY A 153 -3.80 -13.18 -5.62
C GLY A 153 -2.66 -12.82 -6.57
N ILE A 154 -2.89 -12.91 -7.87
CA ILE A 154 -1.98 -12.45 -8.92
C ILE A 154 -2.75 -11.51 -9.83
N ASP A 155 -2.22 -10.30 -10.05
CA ASP A 155 -2.85 -9.32 -10.92
C ASP A 155 -1.81 -8.49 -11.67
N GLU A 156 -2.28 -7.78 -12.67
CA GLU A 156 -1.51 -6.91 -13.53
C GLU A 156 -1.61 -5.45 -13.08
N LEU A 157 -0.47 -4.80 -12.95
CA LEU A 157 -0.38 -3.37 -12.66
C LEU A 157 0.33 -2.62 -13.78
N TYR A 158 -0.38 -1.76 -14.50
CA TYR A 158 0.23 -0.85 -15.46
C TYR A 158 0.76 0.40 -14.75
N LEU A 159 2.09 0.54 -14.72
CA LEU A 159 2.79 1.59 -13.99
C LEU A 159 4.01 2.06 -14.79
N ASN A 160 4.16 3.39 -14.95
CA ASN A 160 5.28 4.00 -15.69
C ASN A 160 5.47 3.39 -17.09
N LYS A 161 4.35 3.31 -17.84
CA LYS A 161 4.29 2.77 -19.22
C LYS A 161 4.76 1.30 -19.35
N ARG A 162 4.76 0.55 -18.26
CA ARG A 162 5.13 -0.87 -18.23
C ARG A 162 4.14 -1.69 -17.43
N TYR A 163 3.90 -2.92 -17.88
CA TYR A 163 3.13 -3.89 -17.11
C TYR A 163 4.01 -4.56 -16.05
N ARG A 164 3.52 -4.55 -14.83
CA ARG A 164 4.08 -5.16 -13.63
C ARG A 164 3.20 -6.32 -13.20
N CYS A 165 3.69 -7.18 -12.32
CA CYS A 165 2.87 -8.18 -11.66
C CYS A 165 2.85 -7.89 -10.16
N ILE A 166 1.68 -7.98 -9.55
CA ILE A 166 1.48 -7.83 -8.12
C ILE A 166 1.01 -9.16 -7.54
N LEU A 167 1.54 -9.50 -6.37
CA LEU A 167 1.16 -10.72 -5.65
C LEU A 167 0.69 -10.34 -4.25
N THR A 168 -0.43 -10.92 -3.83
CA THR A 168 -1.09 -10.63 -2.55
C THR A 168 -1.52 -11.91 -1.85
N ASN A 169 -1.60 -11.85 -0.52
CA ASN A 169 -2.39 -12.79 0.27
C ASN A 169 -3.81 -12.23 0.36
N ILE A 170 -4.76 -12.89 -0.29
CA ILE A 170 -6.16 -12.45 -0.34
C ILE A 170 -6.82 -12.61 1.03
N GLU A 171 -6.54 -13.70 1.72
CA GLU A 171 -7.12 -14.04 3.02
C GLU A 171 -6.68 -13.07 4.12
N GLU A 172 -5.37 -12.86 4.25
CA GLU A 172 -4.76 -11.97 5.25
C GLU A 172 -4.77 -10.49 4.83
N ARG A 173 -5.16 -10.21 3.59
CA ARG A 173 -5.12 -8.87 3.01
C ARG A 173 -3.75 -8.21 3.17
N THR A 174 -2.71 -8.89 2.71
CA THR A 174 -1.33 -8.38 2.73
C THR A 174 -0.72 -8.42 1.33
N LEU A 175 0.17 -7.46 1.06
CA LEU A 175 0.97 -7.45 -0.16
C LEU A 175 2.18 -8.37 0.04
N LEU A 176 2.36 -9.34 -0.85
CA LEU A 176 3.54 -10.21 -0.86
C LEU A 176 4.69 -9.57 -1.60
N ASP A 177 4.46 -9.17 -2.85
CA ASP A 177 5.49 -8.52 -3.66
C ASP A 177 4.93 -7.78 -4.87
N LEU A 178 5.80 -6.95 -5.45
CA LEU A 178 5.61 -6.31 -6.75
C LEU A 178 6.77 -6.73 -7.66
N LEU A 179 6.48 -7.35 -8.81
CA LEU A 179 7.49 -7.81 -9.75
C LEU A 179 7.72 -6.81 -10.88
N ALA A 180 8.95 -6.72 -11.33
CA ALA A 180 9.37 -5.77 -12.37
C ALA A 180 8.64 -5.95 -13.71
N THR A 181 8.13 -7.14 -14.02
CA THR A 181 7.36 -7.44 -15.22
C THR A 181 6.33 -8.53 -14.94
N ARG A 182 5.32 -8.62 -15.81
CA ARG A 182 4.32 -9.71 -15.79
C ARG A 182 4.72 -10.94 -16.62
N ARG A 183 5.98 -11.05 -17.08
CA ARG A 183 6.42 -12.14 -17.93
C ARG A 183 6.38 -13.46 -17.17
N GLN A 184 5.99 -14.54 -17.88
CA GLN A 184 5.84 -15.87 -17.31
C GLN A 184 7.07 -16.32 -16.53
N ASN A 185 8.27 -16.21 -17.11
CA ASN A 185 9.52 -16.63 -16.46
C ASN A 185 9.81 -15.90 -15.15
N VAL A 186 9.44 -14.61 -15.06
CA VAL A 186 9.64 -13.82 -13.82
C VAL A 186 8.66 -14.29 -12.73
N VAL A 187 7.41 -14.52 -13.10
CA VAL A 187 6.40 -15.05 -12.17
C VAL A 187 6.75 -16.48 -11.74
N THR A 188 7.11 -17.35 -12.68
CA THR A 188 7.58 -18.72 -12.40
C THR A 188 8.75 -18.72 -11.40
N ASN A 189 9.79 -17.91 -11.66
CA ASN A 189 10.96 -17.81 -10.79
C ASN A 189 10.59 -17.28 -9.38
N TYR A 190 9.62 -16.39 -9.29
CA TYR A 190 9.13 -15.92 -8.00
C TYR A 190 8.39 -17.02 -7.23
N LEU A 191 7.45 -17.69 -7.88
CA LEU A 191 6.69 -18.78 -7.28
C LEU A 191 7.58 -19.93 -6.82
N MET A 192 8.65 -20.25 -7.56
CA MET A 192 9.64 -21.28 -7.16
C MET A 192 10.36 -20.93 -5.86
N LYS A 193 10.50 -19.65 -5.51
CA LYS A 193 11.16 -19.17 -4.28
C LYS A 193 10.25 -19.18 -3.06
N LEU A 194 8.95 -19.40 -3.22
CA LEU A 194 8.01 -19.52 -2.11
C LEU A 194 8.40 -20.71 -1.23
N LYS A 195 8.55 -20.48 0.07
CA LYS A 195 8.70 -21.55 1.05
C LYS A 195 7.35 -22.26 1.20
N ASP A 196 7.38 -23.55 1.47
CA ASP A 196 6.14 -24.33 1.70
C ASP A 196 5.05 -24.08 0.65
N ARG A 197 5.44 -23.97 -0.62
CA ARG A 197 4.53 -23.63 -1.73
C ARG A 197 3.35 -24.57 -1.88
N GLN A 198 3.43 -25.78 -1.30
CA GLN A 198 2.33 -26.73 -1.19
C GLN A 198 1.16 -26.21 -0.33
N LYS A 199 1.36 -25.17 0.49
CA LYS A 199 0.30 -24.51 1.25
C LYS A 199 -0.63 -23.68 0.37
N VAL A 200 -0.21 -23.34 -0.84
CA VAL A 200 -1.07 -22.60 -1.78
C VAL A 200 -2.13 -23.53 -2.33
N GLU A 201 -3.37 -23.34 -1.90
CA GLU A 201 -4.53 -24.13 -2.33
C GLU A 201 -5.27 -23.48 -3.50
N ILE A 202 -5.34 -22.14 -3.50
CA ILE A 202 -6.09 -21.37 -4.49
C ILE A 202 -5.24 -20.22 -5.01
N VAL A 203 -5.28 -20.00 -6.33
CA VAL A 203 -4.70 -18.83 -6.97
C VAL A 203 -5.80 -18.07 -7.71
N SER A 204 -6.11 -16.85 -7.25
CA SER A 204 -7.00 -15.93 -7.95
C SER A 204 -6.20 -15.08 -8.92
N MET A 205 -6.64 -15.00 -10.17
CA MET A 205 -5.95 -14.23 -11.20
C MET A 205 -6.86 -13.83 -12.35
N ASP A 206 -6.37 -12.92 -13.19
CA ASP A 206 -6.99 -12.58 -14.46
C ASP A 206 -6.83 -13.66 -15.50
N MET A 207 -7.64 -13.60 -16.56
CA MET A 207 -7.58 -14.51 -17.69
C MET A 207 -6.34 -14.26 -18.56
N TRP A 208 -5.14 -14.48 -17.97
CA TRP A 208 -3.86 -14.30 -18.63
C TRP A 208 -3.06 -15.62 -18.70
N ASN A 209 -2.93 -16.19 -19.91
CA ASN A 209 -2.29 -17.50 -20.11
C ASN A 209 -0.88 -17.65 -19.51
N PRO A 210 0.02 -16.63 -19.56
CA PRO A 210 1.32 -16.74 -18.93
C PRO A 210 1.25 -16.98 -17.40
N TYR A 211 0.25 -16.41 -16.71
CA TYR A 211 0.05 -16.68 -15.28
C TYR A 211 -0.45 -18.10 -15.05
N ARG A 212 -1.46 -18.54 -15.84
CA ARG A 212 -1.95 -19.95 -15.81
C ARG A 212 -0.81 -20.93 -15.98
N ALA A 213 0.05 -20.71 -16.99
CA ALA A 213 1.20 -21.59 -17.26
C ALA A 213 2.21 -21.59 -16.09
N ALA A 214 2.53 -20.43 -15.53
CA ALA A 214 3.44 -20.30 -14.39
C ALA A 214 2.87 -21.03 -13.15
N VAL A 215 1.59 -20.83 -12.84
CA VAL A 215 0.91 -21.48 -11.70
C VAL A 215 0.86 -22.99 -11.89
N LYS A 216 0.40 -23.49 -13.02
CA LYS A 216 0.31 -24.95 -13.29
C LYS A 216 1.70 -25.63 -13.24
N ALA A 217 2.75 -24.94 -13.64
CA ALA A 217 4.12 -25.48 -13.61
C ALA A 217 4.71 -25.56 -12.20
N VAL A 218 4.39 -24.62 -11.30
CA VAL A 218 5.04 -24.49 -9.99
C VAL A 218 4.16 -24.90 -8.82
N LEU A 219 2.85 -24.72 -8.97
CA LEU A 219 1.81 -24.99 -7.96
C LEU A 219 0.75 -25.94 -8.52
N PRO A 220 1.12 -27.17 -8.96
CA PRO A 220 0.19 -28.09 -9.63
C PRO A 220 -0.99 -28.50 -8.75
N GLN A 221 -0.85 -28.43 -7.42
CA GLN A 221 -1.91 -28.71 -6.45
C GLN A 221 -2.92 -27.57 -6.32
N ALA A 222 -2.55 -26.35 -6.69
CA ALA A 222 -3.39 -25.18 -6.47
C ALA A 222 -4.50 -25.08 -7.53
N ARG A 223 -5.73 -24.86 -7.08
CA ARG A 223 -6.85 -24.57 -7.97
C ARG A 223 -6.80 -23.11 -8.41
N ILE A 224 -6.99 -22.87 -9.70
CA ILE A 224 -7.02 -21.52 -10.25
C ILE A 224 -8.47 -21.03 -10.26
N VAL A 225 -8.68 -19.81 -9.78
CA VAL A 225 -9.97 -19.10 -9.83
C VAL A 225 -9.78 -17.84 -10.67
N VAL A 226 -10.57 -17.71 -11.72
CA VAL A 226 -10.63 -16.47 -12.51
C VAL A 226 -11.39 -15.41 -11.71
N ASP A 227 -10.83 -14.20 -11.66
CA ASP A 227 -11.52 -13.08 -11.02
C ASP A 227 -12.81 -12.73 -11.77
N LYS A 228 -13.95 -12.91 -11.08
CA LYS A 228 -15.29 -12.69 -11.65
C LYS A 228 -15.47 -11.27 -12.19
N PHE A 229 -14.80 -10.26 -11.60
CA PHE A 229 -14.93 -8.88 -12.07
C PHE A 229 -14.41 -8.68 -13.49
N HIS A 230 -13.38 -9.43 -13.89
CA HIS A 230 -12.87 -9.38 -15.25
C HIS A 230 -13.85 -9.99 -16.25
N VAL A 231 -14.48 -11.11 -15.90
CA VAL A 231 -15.47 -11.76 -16.75
C VAL A 231 -16.74 -10.91 -16.85
N VAL A 232 -17.23 -10.41 -15.72
CA VAL A 232 -18.40 -9.52 -15.65
C VAL A 232 -18.17 -8.21 -16.43
N ARG A 233 -16.96 -7.66 -16.37
CA ARG A 233 -16.58 -6.50 -17.17
C ARG A 233 -16.72 -6.74 -18.67
N MET A 234 -16.38 -7.96 -19.16
CA MET A 234 -16.56 -8.30 -20.58
C MET A 234 -18.03 -8.28 -20.99
N ALA A 235 -18.95 -8.70 -20.10
CA ALA A 235 -20.39 -8.61 -20.36
C ALA A 235 -20.85 -7.14 -20.47
N ASN A 236 -20.34 -6.27 -19.60
CA ASN A 236 -20.57 -4.84 -19.68
C ASN A 236 -20.01 -4.22 -20.98
N ASP A 237 -18.82 -4.64 -21.40
CA ASP A 237 -18.19 -4.15 -22.64
C ASP A 237 -18.98 -4.63 -23.87
N ALA A 238 -19.62 -5.81 -23.85
CA ALA A 238 -20.50 -6.27 -24.90
C ALA A 238 -21.77 -5.40 -24.99
N LEU A 239 -22.46 -5.15 -23.87
CA LEU A 239 -23.58 -4.20 -23.83
C LEU A 239 -23.21 -2.81 -24.33
N GLU A 240 -22.01 -2.33 -23.95
CA GLU A 240 -21.48 -1.05 -24.42
C GLU A 240 -21.26 -0.99 -25.93
N ARG A 241 -20.88 -2.12 -26.56
CA ARG A 241 -20.79 -2.19 -28.03
C ARG A 241 -22.15 -2.00 -28.68
N VAL A 242 -23.21 -2.64 -28.18
CA VAL A 242 -24.59 -2.44 -28.66
C VAL A 242 -25.01 -1.00 -28.51
N ARG A 243 -24.87 -0.42 -27.31
CA ARG A 243 -25.20 0.97 -27.04
C ARG A 243 -24.45 1.94 -27.95
N LYS A 244 -23.17 1.73 -28.19
CA LYS A 244 -22.37 2.57 -29.10
C LYS A 244 -22.78 2.41 -30.55
N GLY A 245 -23.19 1.23 -30.98
CA GLY A 245 -23.77 0.99 -32.30
C GLY A 245 -25.00 1.86 -32.50
N LEU A 246 -25.97 1.74 -31.60
CA LEU A 246 -27.20 2.55 -31.64
C LEU A 246 -26.96 4.04 -31.69
N ARG A 247 -26.00 4.56 -30.94
CA ARG A 247 -25.68 5.99 -30.91
C ARG A 247 -25.30 6.57 -32.28
N LYS A 248 -24.81 5.75 -33.20
CA LYS A 248 -24.45 6.20 -34.56
C LYS A 248 -25.70 6.50 -35.43
N GLU A 249 -26.82 5.86 -35.07
CA GLU A 249 -28.09 5.96 -35.79
C GLU A 249 -29.03 7.05 -35.22
N LEU A 250 -28.70 7.58 -34.02
CA LEU A 250 -29.48 8.55 -33.28
C LEU A 250 -29.15 9.99 -33.65
N LYS A 251 -30.16 10.88 -33.50
CA LYS A 251 -29.95 12.33 -33.56
C LYS A 251 -28.93 12.79 -32.52
N PRO A 252 -28.18 13.88 -32.77
CA PRO A 252 -27.10 14.33 -31.87
C PRO A 252 -27.55 14.55 -30.41
N SER A 253 -28.76 15.04 -30.17
CA SER A 253 -29.30 15.21 -28.80
C SER A 253 -29.52 13.87 -28.11
N GLN A 254 -30.23 12.95 -28.74
CA GLN A 254 -30.49 11.60 -28.20
C GLN A 254 -29.20 10.81 -27.99
N SER A 255 -28.26 10.89 -28.96
CA SER A 255 -26.94 10.25 -28.83
C SER A 255 -26.17 10.76 -27.62
N ARG A 256 -26.30 12.05 -27.27
CA ARG A 256 -25.69 12.68 -26.11
C ARG A 256 -26.32 12.19 -24.81
N THR A 257 -27.66 12.12 -24.77
CA THR A 257 -28.41 11.60 -23.61
C THR A 257 -28.09 10.14 -23.38
N LEU A 258 -28.14 9.26 -24.38
CA LEU A 258 -27.76 7.83 -24.23
C LEU A 258 -26.31 7.63 -23.81
N LYS A 259 -25.41 8.57 -24.14
CA LYS A 259 -24.04 8.59 -23.59
C LYS A 259 -24.03 8.90 -22.09
N GLY A 260 -24.83 9.84 -21.64
CA GLY A 260 -24.98 10.22 -20.22
C GLY A 260 -25.51 9.08 -19.38
N ASP A 261 -26.52 8.38 -19.90
CA ASP A 261 -27.23 7.29 -19.20
C ASP A 261 -26.45 5.95 -19.17
N ARG A 262 -25.24 5.93 -19.71
CA ARG A 262 -24.36 4.74 -19.74
C ARG A 262 -24.30 4.00 -18.41
N LYS A 263 -24.12 4.74 -17.32
CA LYS A 263 -23.91 4.15 -15.99
C LYS A 263 -25.14 3.40 -15.50
N ILE A 264 -26.32 3.85 -15.87
CA ILE A 264 -27.60 3.20 -15.52
C ILE A 264 -27.69 1.82 -16.18
N LEU A 265 -27.39 1.73 -17.48
CA LEU A 265 -27.42 0.50 -18.25
C LEU A 265 -26.39 -0.55 -17.76
N LEU A 266 -25.32 -0.12 -17.11
CA LEU A 266 -24.28 -1.02 -16.57
C LEU A 266 -24.59 -1.55 -15.17
N LYS A 267 -25.55 -0.96 -14.45
CA LYS A 267 -25.98 -1.46 -13.14
C LYS A 267 -26.70 -2.80 -13.27
N ARG A 268 -26.68 -3.59 -12.18
CA ARG A 268 -27.61 -4.74 -12.06
C ARG A 268 -29.04 -4.25 -11.85
N ALA A 269 -30.02 -5.03 -12.28
CA ALA A 269 -31.43 -4.66 -12.20
C ALA A 269 -31.89 -4.27 -10.78
N HIS A 270 -31.39 -4.94 -9.76
CA HIS A 270 -31.72 -4.66 -8.35
C HIS A 270 -30.99 -3.44 -7.76
N GLU A 271 -29.97 -2.91 -8.44
CA GLU A 271 -29.23 -1.73 -8.01
C GLU A 271 -29.80 -0.43 -8.63
N VAL A 272 -30.76 -0.56 -9.54
CA VAL A 272 -31.35 0.55 -10.28
C VAL A 272 -32.44 1.18 -9.42
N SER A 273 -32.33 2.49 -9.14
CA SER A 273 -33.36 3.26 -8.47
C SER A 273 -34.60 3.43 -9.37
N ASP A 274 -35.76 3.77 -8.78
CA ASP A 274 -37.01 3.93 -9.54
C ASP A 274 -36.91 4.99 -10.67
N ARG A 275 -36.22 6.11 -10.40
CA ARG A 275 -35.93 7.12 -11.41
C ARG A 275 -35.03 6.58 -12.52
N GLU A 276 -34.02 5.84 -12.21
CA GLU A 276 -33.10 5.23 -13.19
C GLU A 276 -33.81 4.14 -13.98
N ARG A 277 -34.74 3.41 -13.37
CA ARG A 277 -35.57 2.41 -14.01
C ARG A 277 -36.43 3.04 -15.13
N LEU A 278 -37.08 4.14 -14.88
CA LEU A 278 -37.86 4.87 -15.88
C LEU A 278 -37.00 5.29 -17.09
N ILE A 279 -35.79 5.79 -16.83
CA ILE A 279 -34.82 6.14 -17.87
C ILE A 279 -34.42 4.88 -18.68
N MET A 280 -34.13 3.80 -18.01
CA MET A 280 -33.77 2.54 -18.66
C MET A 280 -34.88 1.98 -19.50
N GLU A 281 -36.13 1.96 -18.99
CA GLU A 281 -37.33 1.53 -19.71
C GLU A 281 -37.60 2.39 -20.96
N THR A 282 -37.33 3.68 -20.88
CA THR A 282 -37.44 4.57 -22.05
C THR A 282 -36.51 4.15 -23.18
N TRP A 283 -35.24 3.83 -22.86
CA TRP A 283 -34.28 3.40 -23.86
C TRP A 283 -34.50 1.97 -24.32
N THR A 284 -34.83 1.04 -23.45
CA THR A 284 -35.08 -0.36 -23.81
C THR A 284 -36.39 -0.56 -24.54
N GLY A 285 -37.41 0.24 -24.22
CA GLY A 285 -38.67 0.23 -24.95
C GLY A 285 -38.55 0.82 -26.39
N ALA A 286 -37.71 1.85 -26.57
CA ALA A 286 -37.44 2.41 -27.87
C ALA A 286 -36.52 1.55 -28.75
N PHE A 287 -35.65 0.73 -28.15
CA PHE A 287 -34.64 -0.07 -28.86
C PHE A 287 -34.63 -1.52 -28.40
N PRO A 288 -35.42 -2.42 -29.01
CA PRO A 288 -35.47 -3.85 -28.62
C PRO A 288 -34.14 -4.54 -28.60
N GLN A 289 -33.18 -4.17 -29.46
CA GLN A 289 -31.84 -4.73 -29.44
C GLN A 289 -31.05 -4.33 -28.18
N LEU A 290 -31.32 -3.16 -27.61
CA LEU A 290 -30.70 -2.73 -26.34
C LEU A 290 -31.33 -3.47 -25.17
N LEU A 291 -32.64 -3.70 -25.17
CA LEU A 291 -33.34 -4.52 -24.19
C LEU A 291 -32.76 -5.94 -24.18
N ALA A 292 -32.71 -6.57 -25.36
CA ALA A 292 -32.19 -7.93 -25.48
C ALA A 292 -30.73 -8.04 -24.96
N ALA A 293 -29.88 -7.06 -25.24
CA ALA A 293 -28.53 -7.01 -24.73
C ALA A 293 -28.47 -6.81 -23.21
N TYR A 294 -29.32 -5.94 -22.65
CA TYR A 294 -29.41 -5.71 -21.22
C TYR A 294 -29.87 -6.97 -20.48
N GLU A 295 -30.95 -7.60 -20.92
CA GLU A 295 -31.45 -8.84 -20.33
C GLU A 295 -30.43 -9.99 -20.44
N HIS A 296 -29.70 -10.07 -21.55
CA HIS A 296 -28.65 -11.07 -21.73
C HIS A 296 -27.47 -10.83 -20.80
N LYS A 297 -27.10 -9.56 -20.56
CA LYS A 297 -26.12 -9.19 -19.53
C LYS A 297 -26.64 -9.59 -18.14
N GLU A 298 -27.88 -9.31 -17.79
CA GLU A 298 -28.44 -9.67 -16.47
C GLU A 298 -28.46 -11.19 -16.27
N ARG A 299 -28.80 -11.96 -17.28
CA ARG A 299 -28.69 -13.44 -17.22
C ARG A 299 -27.28 -13.90 -16.98
N PHE A 300 -26.28 -13.25 -17.59
CA PHE A 300 -24.87 -13.55 -17.32
C PHE A 300 -24.49 -13.26 -15.87
N TYR A 301 -24.97 -12.16 -15.30
CA TYR A 301 -24.75 -11.86 -13.88
C TYR A 301 -25.41 -12.90 -12.96
N GLY A 302 -26.59 -13.41 -13.37
CA GLY A 302 -27.30 -14.45 -12.62
C GLY A 302 -26.53 -15.77 -12.47
N ILE A 303 -25.55 -16.06 -13.33
CA ILE A 303 -24.68 -17.24 -13.18
C ILE A 303 -23.97 -17.21 -11.83
N TRP A 304 -23.57 -16.03 -11.37
CA TRP A 304 -22.84 -15.85 -10.10
C TRP A 304 -23.73 -15.94 -8.86
N ASP A 305 -25.05 -16.04 -9.05
CA ASP A 305 -26.00 -16.25 -7.96
C ASP A 305 -26.23 -17.78 -7.71
N ALA A 306 -25.63 -18.65 -8.52
CA ALA A 306 -25.66 -20.11 -8.34
C ALA A 306 -24.94 -20.51 -7.04
N THR A 307 -25.48 -21.51 -6.37
CA THR A 307 -24.93 -22.04 -5.11
C THR A 307 -24.02 -23.27 -5.31
N THR A 308 -24.07 -23.87 -6.49
CA THR A 308 -23.25 -25.05 -6.83
C THR A 308 -22.63 -24.87 -8.21
N ARG A 309 -21.50 -25.56 -8.44
CA ARG A 309 -20.85 -25.62 -9.75
C ARG A 309 -21.78 -26.11 -10.83
N LEU A 310 -22.55 -27.19 -10.57
CA LEU A 310 -23.46 -27.77 -11.54
C LEU A 310 -24.53 -26.77 -12.03
N GLN A 311 -25.11 -25.99 -11.09
CA GLN A 311 -26.06 -24.93 -11.42
C GLN A 311 -25.42 -23.83 -12.26
N ALA A 312 -24.18 -23.40 -11.90
CA ALA A 312 -23.46 -22.38 -12.64
C ALA A 312 -23.10 -22.84 -14.06
N GLU A 313 -22.67 -24.09 -14.23
CA GLU A 313 -22.39 -24.68 -15.55
C GLU A 313 -23.64 -24.75 -16.43
N ALA A 314 -24.76 -25.20 -15.89
CA ALA A 314 -26.04 -25.22 -16.60
C ALA A 314 -26.50 -23.81 -17.01
N ALA A 315 -26.39 -22.84 -16.08
CA ALA A 315 -26.76 -21.46 -16.37
C ALA A 315 -25.83 -20.81 -17.43
N LEU A 316 -24.55 -21.16 -17.43
CA LEU A 316 -23.61 -20.67 -18.47
C LEU A 316 -23.95 -21.30 -19.84
N ASP A 317 -24.24 -22.58 -19.90
CA ASP A 317 -24.60 -23.25 -21.16
C ASP A 317 -25.91 -22.69 -21.72
N GLU A 318 -26.93 -22.47 -20.88
CA GLU A 318 -28.18 -21.82 -21.27
C GLU A 318 -27.92 -20.38 -21.73
N TRP A 319 -27.06 -19.65 -21.04
CA TRP A 319 -26.70 -18.28 -21.44
C TRP A 319 -26.05 -18.25 -22.84
N ILE A 320 -25.13 -19.17 -23.14
CA ILE A 320 -24.49 -19.29 -24.46
C ILE A 320 -25.53 -19.66 -25.54
N ALA A 321 -26.45 -20.59 -25.25
CA ALA A 321 -27.46 -21.04 -26.17
C ALA A 321 -28.52 -19.95 -26.50
N THR A 322 -28.74 -18.99 -25.59
CA THR A 322 -29.77 -17.97 -25.68
C THR A 322 -29.25 -16.60 -26.13
N ILE A 323 -28.07 -16.54 -26.76
CA ILE A 323 -27.53 -15.28 -27.28
C ILE A 323 -28.53 -14.65 -28.28
N PRO A 324 -28.88 -13.33 -28.11
CA PRO A 324 -29.85 -12.68 -28.95
C PRO A 324 -29.50 -12.73 -30.44
N LYS A 325 -30.51 -12.97 -31.29
CA LYS A 325 -30.32 -12.97 -32.75
C LYS A 325 -29.69 -11.65 -33.21
N GLY A 326 -28.68 -11.74 -34.07
CA GLY A 326 -27.94 -10.57 -34.57
C GLY A 326 -26.86 -10.01 -33.61
N GLN A 327 -26.72 -10.56 -32.41
CA GLN A 327 -25.72 -10.09 -31.44
C GLN A 327 -24.57 -11.10 -31.18
N LYS A 328 -24.47 -12.19 -31.93
CA LYS A 328 -23.44 -13.21 -31.76
C LYS A 328 -22.03 -12.64 -31.79
N GLU A 329 -21.76 -11.71 -32.69
CA GLU A 329 -20.45 -11.06 -32.81
C GLU A 329 -20.11 -10.21 -31.57
N VAL A 330 -21.09 -9.50 -31.03
CA VAL A 330 -20.94 -8.65 -29.84
C VAL A 330 -20.53 -9.45 -28.62
N TRP A 331 -21.07 -10.66 -28.44
CA TRP A 331 -20.83 -11.54 -27.30
C TRP A 331 -19.68 -12.53 -27.52
N SER A 332 -19.14 -12.60 -28.74
CA SER A 332 -18.15 -13.63 -29.15
C SER A 332 -16.88 -13.66 -28.28
N ASP A 333 -16.38 -12.48 -27.89
CA ASP A 333 -15.17 -12.38 -27.06
C ASP A 333 -15.42 -12.97 -25.67
N LEU A 334 -16.60 -12.68 -25.07
CA LEU A 334 -16.97 -13.21 -23.77
C LEU A 334 -17.17 -14.75 -23.86
N VAL A 335 -17.90 -15.24 -24.88
CA VAL A 335 -18.09 -16.68 -25.10
C VAL A 335 -16.74 -17.40 -25.23
N ARG A 336 -15.83 -16.84 -26.02
CA ARG A 336 -14.48 -17.40 -26.18
C ARG A 336 -13.71 -17.38 -24.87
N ALA A 337 -13.79 -16.29 -24.11
CA ALA A 337 -13.11 -16.17 -22.82
C ALA A 337 -13.62 -17.22 -21.82
N VAL A 338 -14.93 -17.30 -21.61
CA VAL A 338 -15.51 -18.29 -20.67
C VAL A 338 -15.31 -19.71 -21.13
N GLY A 339 -15.29 -19.99 -22.46
CA GLY A 339 -14.95 -21.28 -23.00
C GLY A 339 -13.51 -21.71 -22.72
N ASN A 340 -12.55 -20.81 -22.97
CA ASN A 340 -11.11 -21.07 -22.75
C ASN A 340 -10.74 -21.18 -21.27
N TRP A 341 -11.52 -20.56 -20.39
CA TRP A 341 -11.28 -20.48 -18.94
C TRP A 341 -12.44 -21.09 -18.14
N ARG A 342 -13.18 -22.04 -18.76
CA ARG A 342 -14.37 -22.63 -18.13
C ARG A 342 -14.07 -23.25 -16.78
N GLU A 343 -13.03 -24.08 -16.72
CA GLU A 343 -12.62 -24.76 -15.50
C GLU A 343 -12.30 -23.75 -14.39
N GLU A 344 -11.44 -22.80 -14.69
CA GLU A 344 -10.99 -21.81 -13.72
C GLU A 344 -12.10 -20.81 -13.32
N THR A 345 -13.08 -20.59 -14.18
CA THR A 345 -14.28 -19.78 -13.87
C THR A 345 -15.23 -20.55 -12.95
N MET A 346 -15.44 -21.83 -13.21
CA MET A 346 -16.34 -22.68 -12.42
C MET A 346 -15.75 -23.08 -11.07
N THR A 347 -14.42 -23.11 -10.93
CA THR A 347 -13.74 -23.33 -9.64
C THR A 347 -14.17 -22.31 -8.56
N TYR A 348 -14.64 -21.11 -8.93
CA TYR A 348 -15.20 -20.14 -7.99
C TYR A 348 -16.31 -20.72 -7.10
N PHE A 349 -17.16 -21.63 -7.65
CA PHE A 349 -18.30 -22.24 -6.96
C PHE A 349 -17.93 -23.44 -6.09
N GLU A 350 -16.66 -23.82 -6.06
CA GLU A 350 -16.12 -24.91 -5.24
C GLU A 350 -15.25 -24.40 -4.08
N THR A 351 -15.12 -23.08 -3.93
CA THR A 351 -14.32 -22.49 -2.86
C THR A 351 -15.16 -22.32 -1.59
N ASP A 352 -14.53 -22.54 -0.45
CA ASP A 352 -15.12 -22.41 0.90
C ASP A 352 -15.52 -20.95 1.24
N MET A 353 -15.02 -19.99 0.49
CA MET A 353 -15.33 -18.56 0.61
C MET A 353 -15.30 -17.89 -0.77
N PRO A 354 -15.99 -16.75 -0.95
CA PRO A 354 -15.92 -16.00 -2.21
C PRO A 354 -14.49 -15.49 -2.47
N VAL A 355 -13.81 -16.09 -3.45
CA VAL A 355 -12.45 -15.70 -3.83
C VAL A 355 -12.53 -14.63 -4.93
N THR A 356 -12.02 -13.45 -4.66
CA THR A 356 -11.95 -12.32 -5.61
C THR A 356 -10.64 -11.57 -5.50
N ASN A 357 -10.22 -10.91 -6.57
CA ASN A 357 -9.06 -10.03 -6.57
C ASN A 357 -9.33 -8.61 -6.03
N ALA A 358 -10.47 -8.38 -5.37
CA ALA A 358 -10.85 -7.04 -4.88
C ALA A 358 -9.77 -6.39 -4.00
N TYR A 359 -9.11 -7.17 -3.13
CA TYR A 359 -7.99 -6.67 -2.35
C TYR A 359 -6.81 -6.30 -3.25
N THR A 360 -6.44 -7.17 -4.19
CA THR A 360 -5.33 -6.93 -5.14
C THR A 360 -5.60 -5.69 -5.99
N GLU A 361 -6.84 -5.49 -6.45
CA GLU A 361 -7.25 -4.25 -7.14
C GLU A 361 -7.12 -3.00 -6.27
N SER A 362 -7.45 -3.10 -4.97
CA SER A 362 -7.28 -1.98 -4.04
C SER A 362 -5.80 -1.58 -3.90
N ILE A 363 -4.91 -2.56 -3.83
CA ILE A 363 -3.46 -2.35 -3.81
C ILE A 363 -2.96 -1.77 -5.13
N ASN A 364 -3.52 -2.18 -6.27
CA ASN A 364 -3.21 -1.57 -7.56
C ASN A 364 -3.58 -0.09 -7.63
N ARG A 365 -4.72 0.32 -7.05
CA ARG A 365 -5.10 1.75 -6.93
C ARG A 365 -4.11 2.50 -6.06
N LEU A 366 -3.79 1.96 -4.89
CA LEU A 366 -2.81 2.54 -3.98
C LEU A 366 -1.44 2.73 -4.66
N ALA A 367 -0.96 1.75 -5.42
CA ALA A 367 0.28 1.85 -6.15
C ALA A 367 0.25 3.00 -7.17
N LYS A 368 -0.85 3.16 -7.90
CA LYS A 368 -1.04 4.27 -8.84
C LYS A 368 -1.07 5.62 -8.14
N ASP A 369 -1.69 5.72 -6.97
CA ASP A 369 -1.77 6.96 -6.19
C ASP A 369 -0.38 7.35 -5.66
N LYS A 370 0.36 6.41 -5.05
CA LYS A 370 1.74 6.65 -4.60
C LYS A 370 2.66 7.06 -5.75
N ASN A 371 2.52 6.45 -6.92
CA ASN A 371 3.32 6.81 -8.09
C ASN A 371 3.02 8.23 -8.59
N ARG A 372 1.75 8.67 -8.50
CA ARG A 372 1.36 10.06 -8.84
C ARG A 372 1.93 11.07 -7.84
N GLU A 373 1.86 10.78 -6.54
CA GLU A 373 2.47 11.61 -5.48
C GLU A 373 3.97 11.83 -5.73
N GLY A 374 4.68 10.77 -6.13
CA GLY A 374 6.11 10.79 -6.41
C GLY A 374 6.50 11.23 -7.82
N ARG A 375 5.54 11.63 -8.65
CA ARG A 375 5.77 12.03 -10.05
C ARG A 375 6.53 11.00 -10.89
N GLY A 376 6.36 9.71 -10.58
CA GLY A 376 7.01 8.58 -11.27
C GLY A 376 8.28 8.10 -10.59
N TYR A 377 8.13 7.31 -9.52
CA TYR A 377 9.26 6.63 -8.87
C TYR A 377 9.90 5.57 -9.78
N SER A 378 11.18 5.26 -9.56
CA SER A 378 11.77 4.03 -10.10
C SER A 378 11.03 2.80 -9.59
N PHE A 379 11.20 1.67 -10.27
CA PHE A 379 10.54 0.44 -9.85
C PHE A 379 10.98 0.01 -8.44
N GLU A 380 12.26 0.10 -8.14
CA GLU A 380 12.85 -0.29 -6.85
C GLU A 380 12.29 0.55 -5.71
N VAL A 381 12.24 1.87 -5.89
CA VAL A 381 11.65 2.81 -4.92
C VAL A 381 10.17 2.51 -4.74
N MET A 382 9.44 2.29 -5.84
CA MET A 382 8.02 1.99 -5.78
C MET A 382 7.75 0.68 -5.06
N ARG A 383 8.51 -0.38 -5.36
CA ARG A 383 8.41 -1.68 -4.69
C ARG A 383 8.68 -1.54 -3.19
N ALA A 384 9.76 -0.87 -2.80
CA ALA A 384 10.10 -0.66 -1.39
C ALA A 384 8.99 0.13 -0.65
N ARG A 385 8.48 1.19 -1.25
CA ARG A 385 7.37 1.98 -0.67
C ARG A 385 6.09 1.18 -0.51
N MET A 386 5.77 0.29 -1.45
CA MET A 386 4.59 -0.57 -1.34
C MET A 386 4.74 -1.63 -0.25
N LEU A 387 5.92 -2.24 -0.13
CA LEU A 387 6.18 -3.31 0.84
C LEU A 387 6.33 -2.80 2.28
N TYR A 388 6.99 -1.65 2.47
CA TYR A 388 7.45 -1.21 3.80
C TYR A 388 6.70 0.01 4.35
N THR A 389 5.69 0.51 3.64
CA THR A 389 4.83 1.60 4.14
C THR A 389 4.13 1.21 5.44
N THR A 390 4.04 2.15 6.37
CA THR A 390 3.30 1.99 7.63
C THR A 390 1.88 2.56 7.57
N LYS A 391 1.51 3.26 6.48
CA LYS A 391 0.19 3.94 6.34
C LYS A 391 -1.01 2.99 6.45
N HIS A 392 -0.85 1.70 6.17
CA HIS A 392 -1.93 0.72 6.18
C HIS A 392 -1.90 -0.22 7.40
N LYS A 393 -0.93 -0.06 8.31
CA LYS A 393 -0.98 -0.77 9.59
C LYS A 393 -2.09 -0.15 10.44
N LYS A 394 -2.92 -0.99 11.06
CA LYS A 394 -3.90 -0.52 12.05
C LYS A 394 -3.14 0.30 13.10
N LYS A 395 -3.57 1.54 13.31
CA LYS A 395 -3.03 2.36 14.40
C LYS A 395 -3.39 1.68 15.72
N ALA A 396 -2.43 1.66 16.65
CA ALA A 396 -2.74 1.30 18.01
C ALA A 396 -3.87 2.24 18.53
N PRO A 397 -4.80 1.73 19.34
CA PRO A 397 -5.84 2.57 19.94
C PRO A 397 -5.18 3.74 20.67
N THR A 398 -5.67 4.94 20.43
CA THR A 398 -5.24 6.12 21.20
C THR A 398 -5.68 5.92 22.65
N ALA A 399 -4.80 6.19 23.60
CA ALA A 399 -5.15 6.12 25.00
C ALA A 399 -6.36 7.04 25.26
N LYS A 400 -7.48 6.46 25.68
CA LYS A 400 -8.72 7.19 25.98
C LYS A 400 -8.68 7.92 27.33
N VAL A 401 -7.69 7.59 28.17
CA VAL A 401 -7.50 8.16 29.52
C VAL A 401 -6.10 8.76 29.60
N SER A 402 -6.01 9.94 30.22
CA SER A 402 -4.72 10.60 30.46
C SER A 402 -3.79 9.67 31.26
N PRO A 403 -2.52 9.50 30.86
CA PRO A 403 -1.54 8.74 31.63
C PRO A 403 -1.26 9.37 33.01
N PHE A 404 -1.66 10.63 33.22
CA PHE A 404 -1.56 11.34 34.50
C PHE A 404 -2.83 11.21 35.36
N TYR A 405 -3.88 10.55 34.83
CA TYR A 405 -5.10 10.33 35.61
C TYR A 405 -4.81 9.35 36.75
N LYS A 406 -4.78 9.88 37.97
CA LYS A 406 -4.75 9.06 39.18
C LYS A 406 -6.20 8.85 39.64
N LYS A 407 -6.64 7.59 39.72
CA LYS A 407 -7.93 7.22 40.32
C LYS A 407 -7.90 7.73 41.77
N THR A 408 -8.56 8.85 42.05
CA THR A 408 -8.76 9.31 43.40
C THR A 408 -9.88 8.46 44.01
N ILE A 409 -9.53 7.57 44.89
CA ILE A 409 -10.54 6.84 45.68
C ILE A 409 -11.15 7.87 46.65
N GLY A 410 -12.20 8.57 46.18
CA GLY A 410 -13.04 9.39 47.03
C GLY A 410 -14.15 8.53 47.57
N TYR A 411 -14.32 8.58 48.85
CA TYR A 411 -15.49 7.96 49.55
C TYR A 411 -16.77 8.48 48.88
N GLY A 412 -17.53 7.59 48.21
CA GLY A 412 -18.95 7.81 47.88
C GLY A 412 -19.32 8.28 46.48
N LEU A 413 -18.41 8.29 45.49
CA LEU A 413 -18.78 8.53 44.09
C LEU A 413 -18.70 7.23 43.26
N PRO A 414 -19.67 6.98 42.37
CA PRO A 414 -19.63 5.80 41.50
C PRO A 414 -18.42 5.85 40.56
N ASP A 415 -17.88 4.69 40.25
CA ASP A 415 -16.69 4.49 39.46
C ASP A 415 -17.02 4.70 37.97
N PHE A 416 -16.93 5.96 37.50
CA PHE A 416 -17.18 6.32 36.07
C PHE A 416 -16.24 5.67 35.07
N ALA A 417 -15.25 4.88 35.51
CA ALA A 417 -14.31 4.20 34.63
C ALA A 417 -14.91 2.95 33.95
N GLU A 418 -16.01 2.39 34.48
CA GLU A 418 -16.64 1.20 33.86
C GLU A 418 -17.70 1.56 32.81
N GLU A 419 -18.25 2.78 32.80
CA GLU A 419 -19.26 3.18 31.80
C GLU A 419 -18.70 3.64 30.45
N LEU A 420 -17.38 3.81 30.33
CA LEU A 420 -16.77 4.24 29.07
C LEU A 420 -16.30 3.09 28.13
N ASN A 421 -16.66 1.85 28.45
CA ASN A 421 -16.28 0.68 27.66
C ASN A 421 -17.38 0.19 26.69
N TYR A 422 -18.42 0.97 26.44
CA TYR A 422 -19.45 0.65 25.45
C TYR A 422 -19.41 1.64 24.28
N GLY A 423 -18.86 1.15 23.14
CA GLY A 423 -18.92 1.85 21.86
C GLY A 423 -17.85 1.37 20.91
#